data_f11085d2f863512b02a41e9469a55f91
#
_entry.id   f11085d2f863512b02a41e9469a55f91
#
_cell.length_a   1.000
_cell.length_b   1.000
_cell.length_c   1.000
_cell.angle_alpha   90.00
_cell.angle_beta   90.00
_cell.angle_gamma   90.00
#
_symmetry.space_group_name_H-M   'P 1'
#
loop_
_entity.id
_entity.type
_entity.pdbx_description
1 polymer ?
#
loop_
_entity_poly.entity_id
_entity_poly.type
_entity_poly.pdbx_seq_one_letter_code
_entity_poly.pdbx_strand_id
1 'polypeptide(L)'
;MTTKSRAATDEAQIRQRIESWAKALRAKDLDGLMSHYARDIVVYDLAPPLQYEGAVAYRKNWADWFPSFQGSVGYEIRDLSITTGGDVAFCRSLNRITGTRTSGEKTDVWVRATAGLRKIGGKWMITHEHFSVPFYMDGSARAALDLKPKRFVVARQAVGTPRR
;
A
#
# COMPACT_ATOMS: atom_id res chain seq x y z
N MET A 1 7.39 -25.99 -15.31
CA MET A 1 6.70 -25.40 -14.16
C MET A 1 5.20 -25.38 -14.44
N THR A 2 4.39 -25.88 -13.51
CA THR A 2 2.93 -25.81 -13.64
C THR A 2 2.45 -24.36 -13.39
N THR A 3 1.33 -23.97 -13.97
CA THR A 3 0.72 -22.63 -13.78
C THR A 3 0.54 -22.27 -12.30
N LYS A 4 0.17 -23.26 -11.47
CA LYS A 4 -0.01 -23.09 -10.02
C LYS A 4 1.30 -22.78 -9.29
N SER A 5 2.41 -23.42 -9.70
CA SER A 5 3.75 -23.16 -9.14
C SER A 5 4.27 -21.77 -9.52
N ARG A 6 4.00 -21.33 -10.76
CA ARG A 6 4.36 -19.96 -11.21
C ARG A 6 3.61 -18.89 -10.43
N ALA A 7 2.29 -19.04 -10.25
CA ALA A 7 1.48 -18.09 -9.51
C ALA A 7 1.95 -17.93 -8.06
N ALA A 8 2.28 -19.04 -7.37
CA ALA A 8 2.81 -18.97 -6.00
C ALA A 8 4.17 -18.27 -5.92
N THR A 9 5.04 -18.47 -6.92
CA THR A 9 6.34 -17.78 -7.02
C THR A 9 6.14 -16.28 -7.27
N ASP A 10 5.23 -15.92 -8.17
CA ASP A 10 4.92 -14.52 -8.49
C ASP A 10 4.33 -13.79 -7.27
N GLU A 11 3.41 -14.43 -6.54
CA GLU A 11 2.86 -13.86 -5.30
C GLU A 11 3.96 -13.59 -4.26
N ALA A 12 4.88 -14.54 -4.06
CA ALA A 12 5.98 -14.38 -3.12
C ALA A 12 6.92 -13.22 -3.52
N GLN A 13 7.22 -13.10 -4.82
CA GLN A 13 8.05 -11.99 -5.34
C GLN A 13 7.36 -10.64 -5.16
N ILE A 14 6.05 -10.56 -5.41
CA ILE A 14 5.28 -9.33 -5.23
C ILE A 14 5.22 -8.95 -3.75
N ARG A 15 4.98 -9.90 -2.87
CA ARG A 15 4.97 -9.68 -1.41
C ARG A 15 6.31 -9.13 -0.93
N GLN A 16 7.42 -9.73 -1.37
CA GLN A 16 8.76 -9.23 -1.06
C GLN A 16 8.98 -7.80 -1.62
N ARG A 17 8.46 -7.53 -2.82
CA ARG A 17 8.55 -6.20 -3.45
C ARG A 17 7.85 -5.14 -2.61
N ILE A 18 6.62 -5.42 -2.18
CA ILE A 18 5.81 -4.51 -1.35
C ILE A 18 6.47 -4.29 0.02
N GLU A 19 7.02 -5.34 0.64
CA GLU A 19 7.73 -5.18 1.92
C GLU A 19 9.03 -4.37 1.77
N SER A 20 9.78 -4.56 0.67
CA SER A 20 10.96 -3.77 0.36
C SER A 20 10.61 -2.29 0.12
N TRP A 21 9.51 -2.03 -0.57
CA TRP A 21 8.96 -0.69 -0.75
C TRP A 21 8.63 -0.04 0.61
N ALA A 22 7.89 -0.73 1.47
CA ALA A 22 7.54 -0.24 2.80
C ALA A 22 8.78 0.00 3.69
N LYS A 23 9.80 -0.82 3.56
CA LYS A 23 11.08 -0.63 4.24
C LYS A 23 11.78 0.66 3.79
N ALA A 24 11.84 0.91 2.48
CA ALA A 24 12.40 2.14 1.92
C ALA A 24 11.63 3.38 2.40
N LEU A 25 10.27 3.30 2.44
CA LEU A 25 9.44 4.37 2.96
C LEU A 25 9.76 4.68 4.43
N ARG A 26 9.81 3.67 5.30
CA ARG A 26 10.14 3.84 6.72
C ARG A 26 11.52 4.47 6.94
N ALA A 27 12.46 4.12 6.07
CA ALA A 27 13.83 4.67 6.08
C ALA A 27 13.94 6.06 5.43
N LYS A 28 12.87 6.58 4.81
CA LYS A 28 12.89 7.77 3.95
C LYS A 28 13.93 7.66 2.82
N ASP A 29 14.18 6.44 2.35
CA ASP A 29 15.06 6.15 1.23
C ASP A 29 14.33 6.41 -0.09
N LEU A 30 14.48 7.60 -0.62
CA LEU A 30 13.78 8.03 -1.82
C LEU A 30 14.19 7.22 -3.06
N ASP A 31 15.46 6.90 -3.22
CA ASP A 31 15.95 6.13 -4.38
C ASP A 31 15.48 4.67 -4.28
N GLY A 32 15.61 4.08 -3.10
CA GLY A 32 15.10 2.74 -2.82
C GLY A 32 13.58 2.64 -3.07
N LEU A 33 12.81 3.61 -2.59
CA LEU A 33 11.36 3.68 -2.82
C LEU A 33 11.03 3.75 -4.32
N MET A 34 11.65 4.68 -5.04
CA MET A 34 11.40 4.90 -6.46
C MET A 34 11.82 3.74 -7.35
N SER A 35 12.74 2.88 -6.89
CA SER A 35 13.16 1.68 -7.61
C SER A 35 12.07 0.63 -7.81
N HIS A 36 10.95 0.78 -7.09
CA HIS A 36 9.80 -0.13 -7.18
C HIS A 36 8.78 0.28 -8.24
N TYR A 37 8.85 1.52 -8.71
CA TYR A 37 7.88 2.09 -9.65
C TYR A 37 8.30 1.93 -11.10
N ALA A 38 7.33 1.67 -11.96
CA ALA A 38 7.51 1.79 -13.39
C ALA A 38 7.68 3.26 -13.79
N ARG A 39 8.39 3.50 -14.90
CA ARG A 39 8.65 4.86 -15.38
C ARG A 39 7.37 5.65 -15.67
N ASP A 40 6.35 4.95 -16.17
CA ASP A 40 5.05 5.47 -16.62
C ASP A 40 3.94 5.27 -15.59
N ILE A 41 4.30 5.16 -14.29
CA ILE A 41 3.32 4.99 -13.22
C ILE A 41 2.25 6.09 -13.22
N VAL A 42 1.01 5.71 -12.94
CA VAL A 42 -0.08 6.64 -12.62
C VAL A 42 -0.51 6.43 -11.18
N VAL A 43 -0.58 7.50 -10.39
CA VAL A 43 -0.95 7.42 -8.97
C VAL A 43 -2.12 8.34 -8.66
N TYR A 44 -3.11 7.78 -7.95
CA TYR A 44 -4.19 8.54 -7.30
C TYR A 44 -3.86 8.60 -5.81
N ASP A 45 -3.20 9.70 -5.41
CA ASP A 45 -2.74 9.87 -4.04
C ASP A 45 -3.83 10.50 -3.15
N LEU A 46 -3.57 10.55 -1.84
CA LEU A 46 -4.43 11.22 -0.85
C LEU A 46 -4.38 12.74 -0.97
N ALA A 47 -3.23 13.27 -1.40
CA ALA A 47 -3.00 14.70 -1.55
C ALA A 47 -3.17 15.14 -3.02
N PRO A 48 -3.57 16.39 -3.26
CA PRO A 48 -3.54 16.97 -4.60
C PRO A 48 -2.16 16.85 -5.26
N PRO A 49 -2.12 16.77 -6.59
CA PRO A 49 -3.19 16.89 -7.58
C PRO A 49 -4.10 15.66 -7.68
N LEU A 50 -5.12 15.68 -8.56
CA LEU A 50 -6.03 14.56 -8.76
C LEU A 50 -5.29 13.27 -9.15
N GLN A 51 -4.18 13.39 -9.89
CA GLN A 51 -3.30 12.27 -10.26
C GLN A 51 -1.87 12.75 -10.47
N TYR A 52 -0.93 11.83 -10.28
CA TYR A 52 0.46 11.96 -10.71
C TYR A 52 0.69 11.05 -11.92
N GLU A 53 1.33 11.56 -12.96
CA GLU A 53 1.72 10.83 -14.15
C GLU A 53 3.24 10.77 -14.27
N GLY A 54 3.77 9.56 -14.28
CA GLY A 54 5.19 9.27 -14.39
C GLY A 54 5.97 9.32 -13.05
N ALA A 55 6.99 8.49 -13.00
CA ALA A 55 7.83 8.35 -11.80
C ALA A 55 8.55 9.64 -11.39
N VAL A 56 8.87 10.52 -12.35
CA VAL A 56 9.55 11.80 -12.06
C VAL A 56 8.65 12.73 -11.26
N ALA A 57 7.39 12.87 -11.66
CA ALA A 57 6.43 13.69 -10.95
C ALA A 57 6.12 13.11 -9.55
N TYR A 58 5.97 11.79 -9.47
CA TYR A 58 5.68 11.13 -8.19
C TYR A 58 6.89 11.15 -7.23
N ARG A 59 8.11 11.10 -7.75
CA ARG A 59 9.33 11.30 -6.96
C ARG A 59 9.33 12.63 -6.22
N LYS A 60 8.88 13.70 -6.89
CA LYS A 60 8.79 15.02 -6.26
C LYS A 60 7.83 15.01 -5.07
N ASN A 61 6.68 14.36 -5.19
CA ASN A 61 5.73 14.21 -4.09
C ASN A 61 6.38 13.56 -2.85
N TRP A 62 7.11 12.47 -3.03
CA TRP A 62 7.82 11.81 -1.94
C TRP A 62 8.95 12.67 -1.35
N ALA A 63 9.70 13.39 -2.21
CA ALA A 63 10.75 14.29 -1.77
C ALA A 63 10.21 15.44 -0.89
N ASP A 64 9.00 15.92 -1.18
CA ASP A 64 8.31 16.94 -0.40
C ASP A 64 7.66 16.36 0.88
N TRP A 65 7.18 15.10 0.82
CA TRP A 65 6.48 14.47 1.93
C TRP A 65 7.40 14.00 3.06
N PHE A 66 8.55 13.42 2.77
CA PHE A 66 9.49 12.90 3.76
C PHE A 66 9.96 13.96 4.77
N PRO A 67 10.33 15.18 4.36
CA PRO A 67 10.73 16.24 5.31
C PRO A 67 9.59 16.75 6.19
N SER A 68 8.33 16.48 5.83
CA SER A 68 7.18 16.93 6.64
C SER A 68 7.05 16.16 7.97
N PHE A 69 7.83 15.11 8.18
CA PHE A 69 7.89 14.36 9.44
C PHE A 69 9.21 14.55 10.16
N GLN A 70 9.12 14.78 11.46
CA GLN A 70 10.27 14.73 12.38
C GLN A 70 10.67 13.26 12.60
N GLY A 71 11.95 12.93 12.42
CA GLY A 71 12.44 11.57 12.66
C GLY A 71 11.83 10.53 11.73
N SER A 72 11.56 9.34 12.26
CA SER A 72 11.06 8.19 11.52
C SER A 72 9.57 8.29 11.18
N VAL A 73 9.18 7.64 10.08
CA VAL A 73 7.79 7.41 9.70
C VAL A 73 7.47 5.95 9.93
N GLY A 74 6.39 5.66 10.68
CA GLY A 74 5.85 4.31 10.79
C GLY A 74 4.95 4.01 9.61
N TYR A 75 5.12 2.84 9.02
CA TYR A 75 4.26 2.33 7.96
C TYR A 75 3.99 0.84 8.16
N GLU A 76 2.74 0.51 8.39
CA GLU A 76 2.25 -0.87 8.60
C GLU A 76 1.35 -1.25 7.43
N ILE A 77 1.56 -2.43 6.86
CA ILE A 77 0.69 -3.01 5.83
C ILE A 77 -0.10 -4.14 6.46
N ARG A 78 -1.41 -4.06 6.40
CA ARG A 78 -2.33 -5.05 6.96
C ARG A 78 -3.27 -5.60 5.90
N ASP A 79 -3.64 -6.86 6.05
CA ASP A 79 -4.61 -7.56 5.20
C ASP A 79 -4.21 -7.54 3.70
N LEU A 80 -2.89 -7.63 3.43
CA LEU A 80 -2.36 -7.68 2.07
C LEU A 80 -2.87 -8.92 1.34
N SER A 81 -3.65 -8.67 0.30
CA SER A 81 -4.15 -9.67 -0.64
C SER A 81 -3.54 -9.40 -2.01
N ILE A 82 -3.01 -10.44 -2.63
CA ILE A 82 -2.35 -10.38 -3.94
C ILE A 82 -3.08 -11.30 -4.89
N THR A 83 -3.41 -10.81 -6.07
CA THR A 83 -4.00 -11.59 -7.16
C THR A 83 -3.11 -11.45 -8.38
N THR A 84 -2.65 -12.57 -8.93
CA THR A 84 -1.76 -12.62 -10.09
C THR A 84 -2.44 -13.24 -11.30
N GLY A 85 -2.10 -12.75 -12.50
CA GLY A 85 -2.56 -13.32 -13.77
C GLY A 85 -1.55 -13.05 -14.88
N GLY A 86 -0.73 -14.07 -15.22
CA GLY A 86 0.35 -13.88 -16.20
C GLY A 86 1.37 -12.84 -15.73
N ASP A 87 1.53 -11.77 -16.48
CA ASP A 87 2.49 -10.70 -16.20
C ASP A 87 1.84 -9.44 -15.57
N VAL A 88 0.61 -9.60 -15.07
CA VAL A 88 -0.11 -8.55 -14.34
C VAL A 88 -0.55 -9.05 -12.97
N ALA A 89 -0.65 -8.13 -12.03
CA ALA A 89 -1.15 -8.41 -10.70
C ALA A 89 -1.84 -7.17 -10.13
N PHE A 90 -2.74 -7.39 -9.18
CA PHE A 90 -3.19 -6.31 -8.32
C PHE A 90 -3.11 -6.73 -6.84
N CYS A 91 -2.88 -5.74 -6.00
CA CYS A 91 -2.83 -5.91 -4.56
C CYS A 91 -3.81 -4.95 -3.90
N ARG A 92 -4.35 -5.36 -2.75
CA ARG A 92 -5.12 -4.47 -1.88
C ARG A 92 -4.66 -4.65 -0.45
N SER A 93 -4.67 -3.58 0.32
CA SER A 93 -4.30 -3.60 1.73
C SER A 93 -4.91 -2.42 2.49
N LEU A 94 -4.82 -2.49 3.81
CA LEU A 94 -5.04 -1.37 4.71
C LEU A 94 -3.70 -0.97 5.30
N ASN A 95 -3.31 0.29 5.09
CA ASN A 95 -2.00 0.76 5.48
C ASN A 95 -2.12 1.81 6.58
N ARG A 96 -1.32 1.69 7.63
CA ARG A 96 -1.27 2.66 8.72
C ARG A 96 -0.03 3.52 8.58
N ILE A 97 -0.22 4.82 8.68
CA ILE A 97 0.84 5.82 8.67
C ILE A 97 0.89 6.44 10.06
N THR A 98 2.06 6.40 10.69
CA THR A 98 2.29 7.03 11.99
C THR A 98 3.53 7.88 11.98
N GLY A 99 3.55 8.90 12.82
CA GLY A 99 4.72 9.78 12.96
C GLY A 99 4.36 11.12 13.61
N THR A 100 5.36 11.97 13.74
CA THR A 100 5.19 13.35 14.23
C THR A 100 5.51 14.30 13.09
N ARG A 101 4.58 15.17 12.75
CA ARG A 101 4.79 16.24 11.77
C ARG A 101 5.80 17.26 12.28
N THR A 102 6.42 18.02 11.39
CA THR A 102 7.29 19.14 11.75
C THR A 102 6.55 20.24 12.53
N SER A 103 5.21 20.31 12.40
CA SER A 103 4.33 21.13 13.22
C SER A 103 4.18 20.65 14.68
N GLY A 104 4.67 19.46 15.02
CA GLY A 104 4.44 18.79 16.30
C GLY A 104 3.17 17.91 16.34
N GLU A 105 2.31 17.97 15.34
CA GLU A 105 1.09 17.17 15.25
C GLU A 105 1.41 15.69 15.10
N LYS A 106 0.66 14.83 15.80
CA LYS A 106 0.75 13.37 15.67
C LYS A 106 -0.11 12.89 14.53
N THR A 107 0.49 12.10 13.64
CA THR A 107 -0.22 11.37 12.59
C THR A 107 -0.41 9.91 13.03
N ASP A 108 -1.64 9.41 12.97
CA ASP A 108 -1.99 7.99 13.15
C ASP A 108 -3.25 7.73 12.31
N VAL A 109 -3.07 7.42 11.03
CA VAL A 109 -4.17 7.27 10.08
C VAL A 109 -4.09 5.95 9.35
N TRP A 110 -5.26 5.39 9.04
CA TRP A 110 -5.40 4.23 8.17
C TRP A 110 -5.94 4.65 6.82
N VAL A 111 -5.30 4.14 5.77
CA VAL A 111 -5.67 4.38 4.37
C VAL A 111 -5.93 3.06 3.66
N ARG A 112 -6.80 3.10 2.67
CA ARG A 112 -7.01 1.99 1.74
C ARG A 112 -6.02 2.13 0.60
N ALA A 113 -5.33 1.04 0.26
CA ALA A 113 -4.37 1.00 -0.83
C ALA A 113 -4.72 -0.08 -1.84
N THR A 114 -4.63 0.25 -3.10
CA THR A 114 -4.65 -0.69 -4.22
C THR A 114 -3.44 -0.42 -5.10
N ALA A 115 -2.71 -1.46 -5.47
CA ALA A 115 -1.57 -1.37 -6.37
C ALA A 115 -1.74 -2.32 -7.55
N GLY A 116 -1.57 -1.79 -8.75
CA GLY A 116 -1.44 -2.55 -9.99
C GLY A 116 0.04 -2.76 -10.31
N LEU A 117 0.42 -4.01 -10.62
CA LEU A 117 1.78 -4.35 -10.97
C LEU A 117 1.85 -5.02 -12.34
N ARG A 118 2.97 -4.82 -13.02
CA ARG A 118 3.32 -5.54 -14.25
C ARG A 118 4.71 -6.11 -14.14
N LYS A 119 4.93 -7.27 -14.77
CA LYS A 119 6.26 -7.86 -14.91
C LYS A 119 6.97 -7.24 -16.10
N ILE A 120 7.95 -6.38 -15.85
CA ILE A 120 8.71 -5.66 -16.85
C ILE A 120 10.16 -6.11 -16.77
N GLY A 121 10.72 -6.64 -17.86
CA GLY A 121 12.08 -7.17 -17.87
C GLY A 121 12.31 -8.26 -16.80
N GLY A 122 11.30 -9.08 -16.53
CA GLY A 122 11.36 -10.15 -15.52
C GLY A 122 11.18 -9.69 -14.07
N LYS A 123 10.98 -8.38 -13.82
CA LYS A 123 10.78 -7.79 -12.49
C LYS A 123 9.36 -7.28 -12.33
N TRP A 124 8.74 -7.52 -11.18
CA TRP A 124 7.46 -6.92 -10.84
C TRP A 124 7.65 -5.44 -10.50
N MET A 125 6.97 -4.56 -11.26
CA MET A 125 7.02 -3.10 -11.08
C MET A 125 5.62 -2.58 -10.78
N ILE A 126 5.52 -1.62 -9.87
CA ILE A 126 4.27 -0.93 -9.57
C ILE A 126 3.99 0.04 -10.71
N THR A 127 2.87 -0.15 -11.40
CA THR A 127 2.44 0.68 -12.54
C THR A 127 1.26 1.57 -12.21
N HIS A 128 0.57 1.27 -11.13
CA HIS A 128 -0.53 2.08 -10.61
C HIS A 128 -0.62 1.94 -9.09
N GLU A 129 -0.93 3.05 -8.41
CA GLU A 129 -1.34 3.05 -7.02
C GLU A 129 -2.57 3.93 -6.82
N HIS A 130 -3.43 3.52 -5.92
CA HIS A 130 -4.57 4.30 -5.47
C HIS A 130 -4.65 4.24 -3.94
N PHE A 131 -4.52 5.39 -3.31
CA PHE A 131 -4.73 5.58 -1.89
C PHE A 131 -6.02 6.36 -1.65
N SER A 132 -6.78 5.96 -0.65
CA SER A 132 -8.02 6.64 -0.31
C SER A 132 -8.39 6.51 1.16
N VAL A 133 -9.22 7.44 1.62
CA VAL A 133 -9.96 7.36 2.87
C VAL A 133 -11.43 7.59 2.59
N PRO A 134 -12.37 7.06 3.40
CA PRO A 134 -13.78 7.40 3.25
C PRO A 134 -14.02 8.86 3.63
N PHE A 135 -15.09 9.44 3.10
CA PHE A 135 -15.68 10.67 3.62
C PHE A 135 -16.88 10.35 4.48
N TYR A 136 -17.15 11.17 5.50
CA TYR A 136 -18.40 11.13 6.23
C TYR A 136 -19.53 11.67 5.35
N MET A 137 -20.60 10.86 5.22
CA MET A 137 -21.79 11.17 4.41
C MET A 137 -22.88 11.87 5.26
N ASP A 138 -22.48 12.62 6.28
CA ASP A 138 -23.32 13.38 7.22
C ASP A 138 -23.52 14.86 6.79
N GLY A 139 -23.15 15.19 5.56
CA GLY A 139 -23.17 16.53 5.02
C GLY A 139 -21.90 17.34 5.27
N SER A 140 -20.97 16.86 6.12
CA SER A 140 -19.71 17.56 6.39
C SER A 140 -18.67 17.40 5.30
N ALA A 141 -18.74 16.30 4.51
CA ALA A 141 -17.73 15.88 3.54
C ALA A 141 -16.31 15.78 4.11
N ARG A 142 -16.16 15.59 5.43
CA ARG A 142 -14.85 15.44 6.09
C ARG A 142 -14.25 14.07 5.80
N ALA A 143 -12.93 14.01 5.61
CA ALA A 143 -12.20 12.75 5.55
C ALA A 143 -12.30 12.01 6.90
N ALA A 144 -12.64 10.72 6.85
CA ALA A 144 -12.82 9.88 8.04
C ALA A 144 -11.48 9.26 8.47
N LEU A 145 -10.59 10.09 9.02
CA LEU A 145 -9.22 9.72 9.41
C LEU A 145 -9.15 8.97 10.76
N ASP A 146 -10.21 8.96 11.52
CA ASP A 146 -10.36 8.30 12.82
C ASP A 146 -10.73 6.82 12.71
N LEU A 147 -11.11 6.35 11.51
CA LEU A 147 -11.49 4.95 11.28
C LEU A 147 -10.29 4.02 11.39
N LYS A 148 -10.54 2.85 11.98
CA LYS A 148 -9.54 1.77 12.15
C LYS A 148 -10.09 0.45 11.62
N PRO A 149 -9.21 -0.45 11.12
CA PRO A 149 -9.62 -1.77 10.71
C PRO A 149 -10.31 -2.53 11.85
N LYS A 150 -11.40 -3.22 11.54
CA LYS A 150 -12.05 -4.11 12.50
C LYS A 150 -11.08 -5.22 12.88
N ARG A 151 -11.04 -5.61 14.17
CA ARG A 151 -10.37 -6.84 14.56
C ARG A 151 -11.18 -8.00 14.01
N PHE A 152 -10.62 -8.80 13.11
CA PHE A 152 -11.21 -10.08 12.76
C PHE A 152 -11.11 -11.00 13.98
N VAL A 153 -12.23 -11.22 14.65
CA VAL A 153 -12.37 -12.35 15.54
C VAL A 153 -12.52 -13.56 14.62
N VAL A 154 -11.46 -14.36 14.48
CA VAL A 154 -11.57 -15.67 13.84
C VAL A 154 -12.54 -16.47 14.72
N ALA A 155 -13.80 -16.60 14.28
CA ALA A 155 -14.72 -17.54 14.88
C ALA A 155 -14.09 -18.93 14.70
N ARG A 156 -13.60 -19.53 15.79
CA ARG A 156 -13.21 -20.94 15.81
C ARG A 156 -14.48 -21.71 15.43
N GLN A 157 -14.49 -22.27 14.23
CA GLN A 157 -15.50 -23.28 13.89
C GLN A 157 -15.34 -24.39 14.92
N ALA A 158 -16.35 -24.54 15.77
CA ALA A 158 -16.46 -25.68 16.64
C ALA A 158 -16.57 -26.92 15.73
N VAL A 159 -15.53 -27.74 15.74
CA VAL A 159 -15.57 -29.06 15.11
C VAL A 159 -16.63 -29.86 15.88
N GLY A 160 -17.81 -29.98 15.29
CA GLY A 160 -18.87 -30.81 15.80
C GLY A 160 -18.40 -32.27 15.83
N THR A 161 -18.30 -32.84 17.01
CA THR A 161 -18.07 -34.25 17.24
C THR A 161 -19.22 -35.04 16.62
N PRO A 162 -19.00 -36.02 15.76
CA PRO A 162 -20.11 -36.85 15.26
C PRO A 162 -20.65 -37.68 16.44
N ARG A 163 -21.95 -37.52 16.72
CA ARG A 163 -22.66 -38.42 17.62
C ARG A 163 -22.74 -39.80 16.97
N ARG A 164 -22.33 -40.82 17.68
CA ARG A 164 -22.57 -42.23 17.39
C ARG A 164 -24.05 -42.56 17.55
#